data_65865389d64941fe859888dd6264cff1
#
_entry.id   65865389d64941fe859888dd6264cff1
#
_cell.length_a   1.000
_cell.length_b   1.000
_cell.length_c   1.000
_cell.angle_alpha   90.00
_cell.angle_beta   90.00
_cell.angle_gamma   90.00
#
_symmetry.space_group_name_H-M   'P 1'
#
loop_
_entity.id
_entity.type
_entity.pdbx_description
1 polymer ?
#
loop_
_entity_poly.entity_id
_entity_poly.type
_entity_poly.pdbx_seq_one_letter_code
_entity_poly.pdbx_strand_id
1 'polypeptide(L)'
;MRERTKRKIVMQDRNNRNSTTNNYSNNYTNAPGVTNYISTSARIGKNVKIWHFAYVGDNTIIGDNVMIGSLTHVDYKVKIGDNTRIEGSVYIPPLTSIGKNVFIGPSATFTNDPYPMSRKMVGVIVEDDAIIGSRAAILPGVRIGTNSIVAMAALVTKNVPPNVVVMGHPAKVKYSRSEYDKKKAEWESNNSY
;
A
#
# COMPACT_ATOMS: atom_id res chain seq x y z
N MET A 1 27.86 52.38 25.71
CA MET A 1 27.52 52.38 24.29
C MET A 1 28.02 51.09 23.68
N ARG A 2 27.14 50.12 23.41
CA ARG A 2 27.45 48.89 22.66
C ARG A 2 26.41 48.76 21.57
N GLU A 3 26.83 48.95 20.33
CA GLU A 3 26.04 48.76 19.13
C GLU A 3 25.65 47.29 18.95
N ARG A 4 24.36 47.01 18.80
CA ARG A 4 23.84 45.72 18.39
C ARG A 4 23.74 45.69 16.88
N THR A 5 24.62 44.99 16.24
CA THR A 5 24.59 44.73 14.81
C THR A 5 23.44 43.76 14.51
N LYS A 6 22.39 44.23 13.85
CA LYS A 6 21.29 43.43 13.31
C LYS A 6 21.79 42.67 12.08
N ARG A 7 21.93 41.34 12.18
CA ARG A 7 22.15 40.49 11.00
C ARG A 7 20.83 40.39 10.24
N LYS A 8 20.76 40.98 9.06
CA LYS A 8 19.74 40.68 8.05
C LYS A 8 19.98 39.28 7.49
N ILE A 9 19.04 38.36 7.66
CA ILE A 9 19.02 37.10 6.92
C ILE A 9 18.49 37.42 5.53
N VAL A 10 19.36 37.39 4.55
CA VAL A 10 19.00 37.49 3.13
C VAL A 10 18.57 36.07 2.71
N MET A 11 17.28 35.86 2.52
CA MET A 11 16.77 34.69 1.80
C MET A 11 17.12 34.88 0.32
N GLN A 12 18.14 34.17 -0.15
CA GLN A 12 18.42 34.05 -1.57
C GLN A 12 17.45 33.03 -2.19
N ASP A 13 16.54 33.56 -3.00
CA ASP A 13 15.77 32.78 -3.99
C ASP A 13 16.74 32.01 -4.90
N ARG A 14 16.80 30.71 -4.76
CA ARG A 14 17.48 29.82 -5.73
C ARG A 14 16.45 29.26 -6.72
N ASN A 15 15.85 30.11 -7.49
CA ASN A 15 15.22 29.74 -8.76
C ASN A 15 16.30 29.66 -9.82
N ASN A 16 16.88 28.52 -10.01
CA ASN A 16 17.35 28.01 -11.31
C ASN A 16 17.92 26.58 -11.16
N ARG A 17 17.09 25.57 -11.27
CA ARG A 17 17.55 24.25 -11.69
C ARG A 17 16.71 23.84 -12.88
N ASN A 18 17.37 23.71 -14.00
CA ASN A 18 16.85 23.15 -15.24
C ASN A 18 16.04 21.89 -14.94
N SER A 19 14.73 21.96 -15.08
CA SER A 19 13.85 20.80 -15.08
C SER A 19 14.07 20.07 -16.39
N THR A 20 14.85 18.99 -16.37
CA THR A 20 14.63 17.93 -17.32
C THR A 20 13.25 17.37 -16.99
N THR A 21 12.26 17.87 -17.70
CA THR A 21 10.88 17.37 -17.66
C THR A 21 10.88 15.93 -18.15
N ASN A 22 10.96 14.99 -17.21
CA ASN A 22 10.50 13.64 -17.49
C ASN A 22 8.99 13.76 -17.72
N ASN A 23 8.57 13.60 -18.97
CA ASN A 23 7.18 13.57 -19.42
C ASN A 23 6.46 12.30 -18.91
N TYR A 24 6.45 12.09 -17.61
CA TYR A 24 5.44 11.26 -16.96
C TYR A 24 4.30 12.21 -16.62
N SER A 25 3.29 12.26 -17.50
CA SER A 25 2.04 12.97 -17.22
C SER A 25 1.57 12.58 -15.83
N ASN A 26 1.35 13.58 -14.97
CA ASN A 26 0.75 13.39 -13.63
C ASN A 26 -0.66 12.80 -13.80
N ASN A 27 -0.77 11.49 -13.92
CA ASN A 27 -2.03 10.76 -14.17
C ASN A 27 -2.82 10.51 -12.87
N TYR A 28 -2.50 11.24 -11.78
CA TYR A 28 -3.26 11.15 -10.54
C TYR A 28 -3.96 12.48 -10.23
N THR A 29 -5.17 12.39 -9.71
CA THR A 29 -5.95 13.57 -9.33
C THR A 29 -5.81 13.82 -7.83
N ASN A 30 -5.25 15.00 -7.48
CA ASN A 30 -5.30 15.52 -6.13
C ASN A 30 -6.45 16.54 -6.02
N ALA A 31 -7.26 16.45 -4.98
CA ALA A 31 -8.22 17.51 -4.68
C ALA A 31 -7.47 18.78 -4.26
N PRO A 32 -7.94 19.99 -4.64
CA PRO A 32 -7.32 21.24 -4.22
C PRO A 32 -7.24 21.37 -2.69
N GLY A 33 -6.08 21.77 -2.18
CA GLY A 33 -5.87 22.01 -0.74
C GLY A 33 -5.54 20.78 0.11
N VAL A 34 -5.35 19.61 -0.50
CA VAL A 34 -4.98 18.39 0.22
C VAL A 34 -3.64 17.87 -0.27
N THR A 35 -2.72 17.65 0.67
CA THR A 35 -1.35 17.25 0.35
C THR A 35 -1.17 15.76 0.49
N ASN A 36 -0.80 15.10 -0.62
CA ASN A 36 -0.15 13.80 -0.64
C ASN A 36 1.34 14.02 -0.77
N TYR A 37 2.15 13.16 -0.18
CA TYR A 37 3.56 13.07 -0.54
C TYR A 37 3.74 11.95 -1.55
N ILE A 38 4.26 12.28 -2.72
CA ILE A 38 4.61 11.30 -3.76
C ILE A 38 6.02 11.60 -4.19
N SER A 39 6.92 10.64 -3.96
CA SER A 39 8.32 10.79 -4.35
C SER A 39 8.46 11.03 -5.85
N THR A 40 9.37 11.91 -6.23
CA THR A 40 9.71 12.18 -7.64
C THR A 40 10.36 10.99 -8.34
N SER A 41 10.89 10.01 -7.58
CA SER A 41 11.43 8.76 -8.11
C SER A 41 10.40 7.63 -8.22
N ALA A 42 9.17 7.83 -7.72
CA ALA A 42 8.09 6.88 -7.90
C ALA A 42 7.59 6.84 -9.34
N ARG A 43 7.28 5.65 -9.84
CA ARG A 43 6.67 5.46 -11.16
C ARG A 43 5.21 5.08 -10.97
N ILE A 44 4.32 5.89 -11.53
CA ILE A 44 2.88 5.75 -11.37
C ILE A 44 2.25 5.50 -12.73
N GLY A 45 1.47 4.42 -12.82
CA GLY A 45 0.75 4.02 -14.03
C GLY A 45 -0.40 4.95 -14.38
N LYS A 46 -1.20 4.54 -15.36
CA LYS A 46 -2.36 5.30 -15.85
C LYS A 46 -3.55 5.12 -14.91
N ASN A 47 -4.42 6.14 -14.85
CA ASN A 47 -5.69 6.13 -14.10
C ASN A 47 -5.52 5.79 -12.60
N VAL A 48 -4.37 6.05 -12.01
CA VAL A 48 -4.14 5.85 -10.58
C VAL A 48 -4.88 6.93 -9.79
N LYS A 49 -5.59 6.50 -8.72
CA LYS A 49 -6.28 7.42 -7.80
C LYS A 49 -5.62 7.33 -6.43
N ILE A 50 -5.10 8.45 -5.94
CA ILE A 50 -4.47 8.55 -4.62
C ILE A 50 -5.28 9.56 -3.80
N TRP A 51 -5.89 9.07 -2.72
CA TRP A 51 -6.73 9.87 -1.84
C TRP A 51 -5.87 10.66 -0.84
N HIS A 52 -6.51 11.44 -0.01
CA HIS A 52 -5.91 12.48 0.83
C HIS A 52 -4.92 11.95 1.87
N PHE A 53 -3.83 12.68 2.12
CA PHE A 53 -2.81 12.40 3.14
C PHE A 53 -2.11 11.05 2.95
N ALA A 54 -2.03 10.56 1.71
CA ALA A 54 -1.25 9.37 1.39
C ALA A 54 0.23 9.70 1.21
N TYR A 55 1.09 8.74 1.51
CA TYR A 55 2.53 8.78 1.27
C TYR A 55 2.93 7.71 0.26
N VAL A 56 3.73 8.06 -0.74
CA VAL A 56 4.34 7.12 -1.69
C VAL A 56 5.85 7.38 -1.74
N GLY A 57 6.62 6.42 -1.25
CA GLY A 57 8.07 6.51 -1.09
C GLY A 57 8.88 6.30 -2.36
N ASP A 58 10.20 6.44 -2.20
CA ASP A 58 11.17 6.43 -3.28
C ASP A 58 11.22 5.11 -4.05
N ASN A 59 11.40 5.20 -5.39
CA ASN A 59 11.55 4.05 -6.26
C ASN A 59 10.39 3.03 -6.20
N THR A 60 9.24 3.46 -5.71
CA THR A 60 8.00 2.67 -5.71
C THR A 60 7.42 2.63 -7.12
N ILE A 61 6.86 1.48 -7.49
CA ILE A 61 6.25 1.25 -8.80
C ILE A 61 4.78 0.90 -8.59
N ILE A 62 3.89 1.69 -9.15
CA ILE A 62 2.44 1.50 -9.09
C ILE A 62 1.93 1.28 -10.51
N GLY A 63 1.20 0.18 -10.71
CA GLY A 63 0.60 -0.19 -11.99
C GLY A 63 -0.59 0.68 -12.39
N ASP A 64 -1.26 0.29 -13.44
CA ASP A 64 -2.42 1.00 -13.99
C ASP A 64 -3.70 0.74 -13.16
N ASN A 65 -4.61 1.73 -13.11
CA ASN A 65 -5.92 1.66 -12.46
C ASN A 65 -5.86 1.35 -10.96
N VAL A 66 -4.74 1.62 -10.29
CA VAL A 66 -4.59 1.39 -8.85
C VAL A 66 -5.32 2.47 -8.05
N MET A 67 -5.95 2.07 -6.95
CA MET A 67 -6.56 2.99 -5.97
C MET A 67 -5.82 2.90 -4.64
N ILE A 68 -5.43 4.05 -4.08
CA ILE A 68 -4.78 4.18 -2.76
C ILE A 68 -5.63 5.07 -1.88
N GLY A 69 -6.17 4.52 -0.82
CA GLY A 69 -7.03 5.20 0.14
C GLY A 69 -6.31 6.23 0.99
N SER A 70 -7.09 7.09 1.63
CA SER A 70 -6.57 8.16 2.50
C SER A 70 -5.73 7.62 3.65
N LEU A 71 -4.72 8.40 4.08
CA LEU A 71 -3.82 8.06 5.19
C LEU A 71 -3.01 6.77 4.98
N THR A 72 -2.97 6.25 3.77
CA THR A 72 -2.18 5.05 3.45
C THR A 72 -0.72 5.44 3.25
N HIS A 73 0.17 4.66 3.86
CA HIS A 73 1.61 4.82 3.75
C HIS A 73 2.20 3.67 2.91
N VAL A 74 2.61 4.00 1.70
CA VAL A 74 3.37 3.10 0.80
C VAL A 74 4.82 3.52 0.85
N ASP A 75 5.67 2.70 1.44
CA ASP A 75 7.08 3.05 1.65
C ASP A 75 7.93 2.86 0.38
N TYR A 76 9.25 3.01 0.49
CA TYR A 76 10.15 2.96 -0.68
C TYR A 76 10.32 1.53 -1.24
N LYS A 77 10.62 1.45 -2.56
CA LYS A 77 10.86 0.19 -3.28
C LYS A 77 9.70 -0.82 -3.18
N VAL A 78 8.50 -0.35 -3.02
CA VAL A 78 7.27 -1.15 -3.10
C VAL A 78 6.88 -1.35 -4.56
N LYS A 79 6.29 -2.49 -4.88
CA LYS A 79 5.68 -2.76 -6.19
C LYS A 79 4.21 -3.08 -6.00
N ILE A 80 3.34 -2.47 -6.80
CA ILE A 80 1.89 -2.67 -6.78
C ILE A 80 1.43 -2.92 -8.21
N GLY A 81 0.82 -4.07 -8.44
CA GLY A 81 0.29 -4.47 -9.74
C GLY A 81 -1.01 -3.77 -10.11
N ASP A 82 -1.40 -3.91 -11.38
CA ASP A 82 -2.54 -3.24 -11.98
C ASP A 82 -3.86 -3.60 -11.27
N ASN A 83 -4.85 -2.70 -11.33
CA ASN A 83 -6.20 -2.87 -10.83
C ASN A 83 -6.28 -3.17 -9.33
N THR A 84 -5.21 -2.96 -8.57
CA THR A 84 -5.16 -3.20 -7.13
C THR A 84 -5.83 -2.06 -6.38
N ARG A 85 -6.64 -2.41 -5.38
CA ARG A 85 -7.35 -1.49 -4.52
C ARG A 85 -6.86 -1.58 -3.09
N ILE A 86 -6.30 -0.49 -2.59
CA ILE A 86 -5.79 -0.34 -1.22
C ILE A 86 -6.68 0.67 -0.51
N GLU A 87 -7.33 0.24 0.55
CA GLU A 87 -8.20 1.09 1.36
C GLU A 87 -7.39 2.01 2.29
N GLY A 88 -8.09 2.84 3.06
CA GLY A 88 -7.45 3.84 3.91
C GLY A 88 -6.66 3.28 5.09
N SER A 89 -5.69 4.06 5.56
CA SER A 89 -4.87 3.77 6.74
C SER A 89 -4.07 2.45 6.68
N VAL A 90 -3.74 1.98 5.48
CA VAL A 90 -2.90 0.80 5.28
C VAL A 90 -1.43 1.19 5.38
N TYR A 91 -0.63 0.37 6.06
CA TYR A 91 0.83 0.50 6.05
C TYR A 91 1.47 -0.60 5.21
N ILE A 92 2.24 -0.19 4.20
CA ILE A 92 2.98 -1.08 3.29
C ILE A 92 4.46 -0.74 3.41
N PRO A 93 5.25 -1.57 4.13
CA PRO A 93 6.67 -1.31 4.39
C PRO A 93 7.54 -1.52 3.14
N PRO A 94 8.80 -1.08 3.19
CA PRO A 94 9.77 -1.27 2.12
C PRO A 94 9.87 -2.70 1.62
N LEU A 95 10.19 -2.84 0.32
CA LEU A 95 10.46 -4.13 -0.35
C LEU A 95 9.23 -5.03 -0.50
N THR A 96 8.05 -4.58 -0.14
CA THR A 96 6.79 -5.32 -0.33
C THR A 96 6.42 -5.37 -1.82
N SER A 97 5.95 -6.53 -2.28
CA SER A 97 5.42 -6.71 -3.63
C SER A 97 3.96 -7.16 -3.56
N ILE A 98 3.09 -6.43 -4.24
CA ILE A 98 1.67 -6.68 -4.32
C ILE A 98 1.33 -6.92 -5.79
N GLY A 99 0.65 -8.02 -6.08
CA GLY A 99 0.22 -8.43 -7.41
C GLY A 99 -0.90 -7.58 -7.98
N LYS A 100 -1.52 -8.11 -9.03
CA LYS A 100 -2.67 -7.49 -9.73
C LYS A 100 -3.99 -7.88 -9.09
N ASN A 101 -5.01 -7.04 -9.27
CA ASN A 101 -6.38 -7.29 -8.82
C ASN A 101 -6.48 -7.58 -7.31
N VAL A 102 -5.51 -7.14 -6.51
CA VAL A 102 -5.49 -7.35 -5.07
C VAL A 102 -6.42 -6.35 -4.38
N PHE A 103 -7.16 -6.82 -3.38
CA PHE A 103 -7.88 -5.94 -2.46
C PHE A 103 -7.21 -5.94 -1.10
N ILE A 104 -6.94 -4.74 -0.55
CA ILE A 104 -6.40 -4.58 0.80
C ILE A 104 -7.35 -3.70 1.61
N GLY A 105 -7.96 -4.32 2.61
CA GLY A 105 -8.94 -3.68 3.49
C GLY A 105 -8.33 -2.63 4.42
N PRO A 106 -9.17 -1.74 4.96
CA PRO A 106 -8.73 -0.62 5.80
C PRO A 106 -7.87 -1.07 6.99
N SER A 107 -6.85 -0.29 7.29
CA SER A 107 -5.96 -0.49 8.44
C SER A 107 -5.22 -1.84 8.45
N ALA A 108 -5.14 -2.55 7.32
CA ALA A 108 -4.25 -3.69 7.21
C ALA A 108 -2.79 -3.23 7.36
N THR A 109 -1.98 -4.03 8.05
CA THR A 109 -0.60 -3.69 8.38
C THR A 109 0.34 -4.79 7.93
N PHE A 110 1.29 -4.44 7.09
CA PHE A 110 2.38 -5.33 6.70
C PHE A 110 3.63 -4.96 7.49
N THR A 111 4.48 -5.93 7.76
CA THR A 111 5.75 -5.72 8.46
C THR A 111 6.91 -6.27 7.65
N ASN A 112 8.12 -5.77 7.88
CA ASN A 112 9.31 -6.13 7.11
C ASN A 112 10.54 -6.41 7.97
N ASP A 113 10.43 -6.26 9.29
CA ASP A 113 11.53 -6.53 10.22
C ASP A 113 11.11 -7.61 11.22
N PRO A 114 11.64 -8.84 11.11
CA PRO A 114 11.29 -9.93 12.03
C PRO A 114 11.86 -9.73 13.43
N TYR A 115 12.87 -8.89 13.57
CA TYR A 115 13.55 -8.60 14.83
C TYR A 115 13.85 -7.09 14.92
N PRO A 116 12.86 -6.25 15.19
CA PRO A 116 13.07 -4.80 15.28
C PRO A 116 14.12 -4.44 16.36
N MET A 117 15.08 -3.66 16.07
CA MET A 117 15.51 -2.87 14.93
C MET A 117 16.66 -3.60 14.18
N SER A 118 16.36 -4.53 13.35
CA SER A 118 17.33 -5.31 12.58
C SER A 118 17.91 -4.50 11.41
N ARG A 119 19.11 -4.87 10.97
CA ARG A 119 19.70 -4.34 9.73
C ARG A 119 19.22 -5.06 8.47
N LYS A 120 18.48 -6.17 8.63
CA LYS A 120 17.93 -6.97 7.53
C LYS A 120 16.42 -6.87 7.53
N MET A 121 15.89 -6.31 6.47
CA MET A 121 14.46 -6.22 6.25
C MET A 121 14.06 -7.15 5.10
N VAL A 122 12.85 -7.70 5.17
CA VAL A 122 12.26 -8.54 4.13
C VAL A 122 10.81 -8.15 3.92
N GLY A 123 10.46 -7.77 2.70
CA GLY A 123 9.09 -7.40 2.35
C GLY A 123 8.16 -8.60 2.30
N VAL A 124 6.87 -8.33 2.37
CA VAL A 124 5.80 -9.30 2.13
C VAL A 124 5.57 -9.45 0.64
N ILE A 125 5.16 -10.63 0.20
CA ILE A 125 4.72 -10.87 -1.18
C ILE A 125 3.23 -11.21 -1.14
N VAL A 126 2.41 -10.42 -1.81
CA VAL A 126 0.99 -10.71 -2.05
C VAL A 126 0.84 -11.01 -3.54
N GLU A 127 0.40 -12.21 -3.87
CA GLU A 127 0.20 -12.62 -5.26
C GLU A 127 -1.14 -12.12 -5.80
N ASP A 128 -1.36 -12.32 -7.11
CA ASP A 128 -2.53 -11.80 -7.83
C ASP A 128 -3.86 -12.30 -7.23
N ASP A 129 -4.92 -11.51 -7.38
CA ASP A 129 -6.29 -11.82 -6.99
C ASP A 129 -6.51 -12.10 -5.49
N ALA A 130 -5.51 -11.81 -4.64
CA ALA A 130 -5.63 -12.01 -3.20
C ALA A 130 -6.51 -10.92 -2.54
N ILE A 131 -7.15 -11.28 -1.44
CA ILE A 131 -7.94 -10.37 -0.62
C ILE A 131 -7.33 -10.34 0.79
N ILE A 132 -6.97 -9.15 1.26
CA ILE A 132 -6.51 -8.91 2.62
C ILE A 132 -7.61 -8.18 3.38
N GLY A 133 -8.16 -8.81 4.39
CA GLY A 133 -9.23 -8.24 5.22
C GLY A 133 -8.75 -7.07 6.07
N SER A 134 -9.71 -6.23 6.49
CA SER A 134 -9.45 -5.08 7.35
C SER A 134 -8.71 -5.47 8.62
N ARG A 135 -7.74 -4.65 9.04
CA ARG A 135 -6.93 -4.86 10.25
C ARG A 135 -6.14 -6.17 10.30
N ALA A 136 -5.97 -6.88 9.19
CA ALA A 136 -5.07 -8.02 9.14
C ALA A 136 -3.62 -7.57 9.36
N ALA A 137 -2.85 -8.35 10.11
CA ALA A 137 -1.43 -8.12 10.35
C ALA A 137 -0.62 -9.23 9.67
N ILE A 138 0.36 -8.85 8.84
CA ILE A 138 1.16 -9.78 8.04
C ILE A 138 2.62 -9.67 8.48
N LEU A 139 3.20 -10.79 8.92
CA LEU A 139 4.59 -10.85 9.38
C LEU A 139 5.59 -10.72 8.21
N PRO A 140 6.83 -10.29 8.52
CA PRO A 140 7.90 -10.11 7.54
C PRO A 140 8.17 -11.38 6.73
N GLY A 141 8.38 -11.22 5.43
CA GLY A 141 8.75 -12.32 4.52
C GLY A 141 7.64 -13.31 4.19
N VAL A 142 6.44 -13.10 4.71
CA VAL A 142 5.28 -13.93 4.38
C VAL A 142 4.90 -13.77 2.91
N ARG A 143 4.55 -14.89 2.27
CA ARG A 143 3.93 -14.95 0.95
C ARG A 143 2.44 -15.28 1.09
N ILE A 144 1.60 -14.46 0.51
CA ILE A 144 0.15 -14.68 0.39
C ILE A 144 -0.10 -15.17 -1.04
N GLY A 145 -0.53 -16.43 -1.17
CA GLY A 145 -0.70 -17.09 -2.47
C GLY A 145 -1.86 -16.52 -3.29
N THR A 146 -1.76 -16.73 -4.59
CA THR A 146 -2.75 -16.28 -5.59
C THR A 146 -4.17 -16.66 -5.18
N ASN A 147 -5.11 -15.73 -5.39
CA ASN A 147 -6.54 -15.97 -5.17
C ASN A 147 -6.87 -16.41 -3.73
N SER A 148 -6.01 -16.14 -2.75
CA SER A 148 -6.28 -16.46 -1.34
C SER A 148 -6.92 -15.29 -0.61
N ILE A 149 -7.52 -15.58 0.53
CA ILE A 149 -8.17 -14.58 1.38
C ILE A 149 -7.59 -14.65 2.78
N VAL A 150 -7.13 -13.52 3.27
CA VAL A 150 -6.82 -13.28 4.67
C VAL A 150 -8.03 -12.60 5.30
N ALA A 151 -8.67 -13.24 6.24
CA ALA A 151 -9.85 -12.68 6.91
C ALA A 151 -9.51 -11.42 7.71
N MET A 152 -10.52 -10.60 8.00
CA MET A 152 -10.34 -9.41 8.84
C MET A 152 -9.70 -9.77 10.19
N ALA A 153 -8.86 -8.89 10.70
CA ALA A 153 -8.15 -9.02 11.97
C ALA A 153 -7.30 -10.30 12.13
N ALA A 154 -6.98 -11.00 11.05
CA ALA A 154 -6.13 -12.19 11.10
C ALA A 154 -4.64 -11.81 11.31
N LEU A 155 -3.91 -12.59 12.14
CA LEU A 155 -2.47 -12.50 12.28
C LEU A 155 -1.77 -13.58 11.44
N VAL A 156 -1.22 -13.19 10.31
CA VAL A 156 -0.57 -14.12 9.37
C VAL A 156 0.92 -14.25 9.70
N THR A 157 1.30 -15.39 10.25
CA THR A 157 2.66 -15.68 10.70
C THR A 157 3.43 -16.65 9.79
N LYS A 158 2.76 -17.24 8.79
CA LYS A 158 3.32 -18.21 7.84
C LYS A 158 2.77 -17.96 6.45
N ASN A 159 3.45 -18.49 5.42
CA ASN A 159 2.95 -18.42 4.06
C ASN A 159 1.55 -18.99 3.93
N VAL A 160 0.73 -18.33 3.12
CA VAL A 160 -0.65 -18.73 2.82
C VAL A 160 -0.66 -19.42 1.45
N PRO A 161 -1.12 -20.67 1.36
CA PRO A 161 -1.27 -21.33 0.07
C PRO A 161 -2.26 -20.60 -0.86
N PRO A 162 -2.20 -20.80 -2.18
CA PRO A 162 -3.19 -20.25 -3.09
C PRO A 162 -4.58 -20.87 -2.88
N ASN A 163 -5.62 -20.15 -3.27
CA ASN A 163 -7.02 -20.61 -3.29
C ASN A 163 -7.60 -21.03 -1.92
N VAL A 164 -7.12 -20.47 -0.83
CA VAL A 164 -7.64 -20.74 0.52
C VAL A 164 -8.08 -19.48 1.23
N VAL A 165 -8.89 -19.63 2.25
CA VAL A 165 -9.22 -18.63 3.25
C VAL A 165 -8.50 -18.95 4.55
N VAL A 166 -7.73 -17.98 5.06
CA VAL A 166 -7.08 -18.06 6.38
C VAL A 166 -7.69 -17.06 7.34
N MET A 167 -7.83 -17.46 8.61
CA MET A 167 -8.37 -16.59 9.66
C MET A 167 -7.82 -16.93 11.04
N GLY A 168 -7.91 -15.98 11.96
CA GLY A 168 -7.59 -16.14 13.38
C GLY A 168 -6.21 -15.64 13.78
N HIS A 169 -5.84 -15.85 15.05
CA HIS A 169 -4.59 -15.47 15.71
C HIS A 169 -3.95 -16.69 16.38
N PRO A 170 -2.88 -17.31 15.79
CA PRO A 170 -2.38 -17.08 14.43
C PRO A 170 -3.37 -17.58 13.36
N ALA A 171 -3.27 -17.02 12.15
CA ALA A 171 -4.12 -17.40 11.03
C ALA A 171 -3.88 -18.85 10.60
N LYS A 172 -4.95 -19.58 10.38
CA LYS A 172 -4.96 -20.97 9.89
C LYS A 172 -5.92 -21.09 8.72
N VAL A 173 -5.64 -22.03 7.81
CA VAL A 173 -6.57 -22.37 6.72
C VAL A 173 -7.89 -22.81 7.32
N LYS A 174 -8.98 -22.20 6.85
CA LYS A 174 -10.34 -22.49 7.33
C LYS A 174 -11.17 -23.24 6.30
N TYR A 175 -11.13 -22.76 5.05
CA TYR A 175 -11.83 -23.39 3.92
C TYR A 175 -11.24 -22.91 2.59
N SER A 176 -11.75 -23.41 1.47
CA SER A 176 -11.28 -23.05 0.14
C SER A 176 -11.84 -21.71 -0.34
N ARG A 177 -11.18 -21.09 -1.31
CA ARG A 177 -11.69 -19.91 -1.99
C ARG A 177 -13.05 -20.18 -2.66
N SER A 178 -13.23 -21.35 -3.27
CA SER A 178 -14.50 -21.70 -3.91
C SER A 178 -15.66 -21.79 -2.92
N GLU A 179 -15.41 -22.22 -1.69
CA GLU A 179 -16.44 -22.18 -0.64
C GLU A 179 -16.79 -20.75 -0.22
N TYR A 180 -15.77 -19.87 -0.14
CA TYR A 180 -16.02 -18.45 0.09
C TYR A 180 -16.88 -17.83 -1.01
N ASP A 181 -16.56 -18.12 -2.27
CA ASP A 181 -17.28 -17.54 -3.41
C ASP A 181 -18.76 -18.01 -3.44
N LYS A 182 -19.03 -19.25 -3.05
CA LYS A 182 -20.41 -19.73 -2.86
C LYS A 182 -21.15 -18.96 -1.77
N LYS A 183 -20.54 -18.82 -0.59
CA LYS A 183 -21.12 -18.05 0.52
C LYS A 183 -21.36 -16.59 0.14
N LYS A 184 -20.45 -16.00 -0.62
CA LYS A 184 -20.60 -14.64 -1.13
C LYS A 184 -21.79 -14.54 -2.07
N ALA A 185 -21.93 -15.45 -3.04
CA ALA A 185 -23.03 -15.46 -3.99
C ALA A 185 -24.39 -15.65 -3.28
N GLU A 186 -24.48 -16.53 -2.29
CA GLU A 186 -25.67 -16.73 -1.46
C GLU A 186 -26.02 -15.43 -0.69
N TRP A 187 -25.03 -14.75 -0.11
CA TRP A 187 -25.26 -13.50 0.60
C TRP A 187 -25.75 -12.40 -0.35
N GLU A 188 -25.15 -12.27 -1.53
CA GLU A 188 -25.53 -11.28 -2.54
C GLU A 188 -26.94 -11.53 -3.09
N SER A 189 -27.37 -12.80 -3.27
CA SER A 189 -28.72 -13.14 -3.71
C SER A 189 -29.80 -12.85 -2.68
N ASN A 190 -29.48 -12.95 -1.39
CA ASN A 190 -30.43 -12.75 -0.29
C ASN A 190 -30.52 -11.28 0.19
N ASN A 191 -29.58 -10.43 -0.21
CA ASN A 191 -29.48 -9.03 0.21
C ASN A 191 -29.42 -8.10 -1.01
N SER A 192 -30.46 -8.14 -1.86
CA SER A 192 -30.64 -7.12 -2.92
C SER A 192 -31.01 -5.79 -2.27
N TYR A 193 -30.16 -4.76 -2.41
CA TYR A 193 -30.45 -3.36 -2.05
C TYR A 193 -31.24 -2.69 -3.18
#